data_68a1b417bacaf8016ae3cc84f7cbe486
#
_entry.id   68a1b417bacaf8016ae3cc84f7cbe486
#
_cell.length_a   1.000
_cell.length_b   1.000
_cell.length_c   1.000
_cell.angle_alpha   90.00
_cell.angle_beta   90.00
_cell.angle_gamma   90.00
#
_symmetry.space_group_name_H-M   'P 1'
#
loop_
_entity.id
_entity.type
_entity.pdbx_description
1 polymer ?
#
loop_
_entity_poly.entity_id
_entity_poly.type
_entity_poly.pdbx_seq_one_letter_code
_entity_poly.pdbx_strand_id
1 'polypeptide(L)'
;MALVEKVVPVIFRHINQSTEILVFRHPLAGIQIVKGTVEANEKLEDAALRELYEESGISSANIHSYLGLHYPSEPGPNWHVFVCHTAEVLKDNWKHFCNDDGGL
;
A
#
# COMPACT_ATOMS: atom_id res chain seq x y z
N MET A 1 21.87 -4.55 13.79
CA MET A 1 20.40 -4.59 13.81
C MET A 1 19.87 -4.30 12.41
N ALA A 2 19.00 -5.14 11.93
CA ALA A 2 18.42 -4.93 10.60
C ALA A 2 17.43 -3.79 10.62
N LEU A 3 17.39 -3.01 9.54
CA LEU A 3 16.37 -1.98 9.36
C LEU A 3 15.02 -2.63 9.08
N VAL A 4 13.96 -1.92 9.49
CA VAL A 4 12.60 -2.34 9.18
C VAL A 4 12.37 -2.17 7.68
N GLU A 5 11.75 -3.18 7.06
CA GLU A 5 11.37 -3.12 5.66
C GLU A 5 9.88 -2.82 5.55
N LYS A 6 9.55 -1.83 4.75
CA LYS A 6 8.17 -1.44 4.47
C LYS A 6 7.86 -1.65 3.00
N VAL A 7 6.61 -1.96 2.71
CA VAL A 7 6.12 -2.04 1.34
C VAL A 7 5.07 -0.95 1.12
N VAL A 8 5.08 -0.38 -0.08
CA VAL A 8 4.13 0.66 -0.48
C VAL A 8 3.47 0.20 -1.77
N PRO A 9 2.32 -0.48 -1.68
CA PRO A 9 1.58 -0.89 -2.88
C PRO A 9 0.76 0.29 -3.39
N VAL A 10 1.06 0.74 -4.61
CA VAL A 10 0.43 1.90 -5.20
C VAL A 10 -0.52 1.44 -6.29
N ILE A 11 -1.76 1.89 -6.25
CA ILE A 11 -2.74 1.66 -7.32
C ILE A 11 -3.11 2.99 -7.93
N PHE A 12 -3.00 3.07 -9.26
CA PHE A 12 -3.41 4.22 -10.04
C PHE A 12 -4.71 3.91 -10.77
N ARG A 13 -5.48 4.96 -10.99
CA ARG A 13 -6.70 4.90 -11.77
C ARG A 13 -6.69 6.07 -12.75
N HIS A 14 -7.08 5.81 -14.01
CA HIS A 14 -7.23 6.86 -15.01
C HIS A 14 -8.69 7.13 -15.22
N ILE A 15 -9.10 8.39 -15.01
CA ILE A 15 -10.49 8.78 -15.18
C ILE A 15 -10.52 10.20 -15.75
N ASN A 16 -11.32 10.40 -16.82
CA ASN A 16 -11.46 11.71 -17.45
C ASN A 16 -10.13 12.40 -17.73
N GLN A 17 -9.16 11.65 -18.26
CA GLN A 17 -7.81 12.14 -18.60
C GLN A 17 -6.96 12.50 -17.38
N SER A 18 -7.40 12.14 -16.18
CA SER A 18 -6.64 12.34 -14.96
C SER A 18 -6.14 11.01 -14.43
N THR A 19 -4.97 11.03 -13.80
CA THR A 19 -4.43 9.89 -13.09
C THR A 19 -4.61 10.12 -11.61
N GLU A 20 -5.22 9.15 -10.93
CA GLU A 20 -5.47 9.22 -9.50
C GLU A 20 -4.75 8.09 -8.79
N ILE A 21 -4.36 8.33 -7.55
CA ILE A 21 -3.71 7.34 -6.71
C ILE A 21 -4.63 6.99 -5.54
N LEU A 22 -4.62 5.71 -5.17
CA LEU A 22 -5.38 5.27 -4.01
C LEU A 22 -4.72 5.76 -2.73
N VAL A 23 -5.50 6.42 -1.89
CA VAL A 23 -5.11 6.82 -0.54
C VAL A 23 -6.22 6.43 0.42
N PHE A 24 -5.92 6.42 1.71
CA PHE A 24 -6.95 6.18 2.71
C PHE A 24 -6.89 7.27 3.78
N ARG A 25 -8.00 7.42 4.49
CA ARG A 25 -8.07 8.36 5.61
C ARG A 25 -7.98 7.60 6.91
N HIS A 26 -6.94 7.88 7.67
CA HIS A 26 -6.78 7.34 9.00
C HIS A 26 -7.42 8.28 10.01
N PRO A 27 -8.17 7.77 11.01
CA PRO A 27 -8.86 8.63 11.97
C PRO A 27 -7.95 9.62 12.70
N LEU A 28 -6.71 9.24 12.95
CA LEU A 28 -5.77 10.08 13.71
C LEU A 28 -4.70 10.72 12.86
N ALA A 29 -4.29 10.08 11.77
CA ALA A 29 -3.14 10.51 10.98
C ALA A 29 -3.51 11.22 9.68
N GLY A 30 -4.80 11.28 9.32
CA GLY A 30 -5.25 11.96 8.11
C GLY A 30 -5.06 11.12 6.85
N ILE A 31 -4.82 11.78 5.72
CA ILE A 31 -4.69 11.11 4.43
C ILE A 31 -3.33 10.44 4.34
N GLN A 32 -3.33 9.14 4.00
CA GLN A 32 -2.13 8.33 3.93
C GLN A 32 -2.12 7.49 2.66
N ILE A 33 -0.94 7.20 2.13
CA ILE A 33 -0.78 6.13 1.14
C ILE A 33 -0.78 4.79 1.88
N VAL A 34 -1.11 3.71 1.16
CA VAL A 34 -1.05 2.37 1.73
C VAL A 34 0.41 2.00 1.96
N LYS A 35 0.73 1.55 3.17
CA LYS A 35 2.09 1.21 3.56
C LYS A 35 2.03 0.26 4.74
N GLY A 36 2.90 -0.73 4.75
CA GLY A 36 2.95 -1.65 5.87
C GLY A 36 4.29 -2.33 6.02
N THR A 37 4.46 -3.03 7.12
CA THR A 37 5.70 -3.70 7.48
C THR A 37 5.75 -5.10 6.89
N VAL A 38 6.90 -5.46 6.32
CA VAL A 38 7.14 -6.82 5.83
C VAL A 38 7.33 -7.73 7.04
N GLU A 39 6.62 -8.85 7.05
CA GLU A 39 6.72 -9.82 8.13
C GLU A 39 7.90 -10.77 7.90
N ALA A 40 8.33 -11.45 8.96
CA ALA A 40 9.45 -12.39 8.87
C ALA A 40 9.16 -13.45 7.81
N ASN A 41 10.13 -13.70 6.94
CA ASN A 41 10.06 -14.71 5.88
C ASN A 41 9.01 -14.45 4.82
N GLU A 42 8.48 -13.22 4.77
CA GLU A 42 7.50 -12.83 3.76
C GLU A 42 8.22 -12.20 2.57
N LYS A 43 7.81 -12.57 1.35
CA LYS A 43 8.33 -11.91 0.15
C LYS A 43 7.77 -10.50 0.06
N LEU A 44 8.54 -9.57 -0.51
CA LEU A 44 8.11 -8.18 -0.63
C LEU A 44 6.80 -8.05 -1.40
N GLU A 45 6.66 -8.78 -2.52
CA GLU A 45 5.44 -8.73 -3.33
C GLU A 45 4.22 -9.22 -2.55
N ASP A 46 4.40 -10.31 -1.78
CA ASP A 46 3.31 -10.85 -0.98
C ASP A 46 2.91 -9.87 0.12
N ALA A 47 3.89 -9.21 0.73
CA ALA A 47 3.65 -8.20 1.75
C ALA A 47 2.87 -7.03 1.17
N ALA A 48 3.24 -6.59 -0.04
CA ALA A 48 2.57 -5.48 -0.71
C ALA A 48 1.09 -5.79 -0.95
N LEU A 49 0.80 -6.98 -1.47
CA LEU A 49 -0.58 -7.39 -1.75
C LEU A 49 -1.38 -7.60 -0.47
N ARG A 50 -0.74 -8.16 0.57
CA ARG A 50 -1.38 -8.34 1.88
C ARG A 50 -1.76 -7.00 2.50
N GLU A 51 -0.83 -6.05 2.51
CA GLU A 51 -1.10 -4.74 3.08
C GLU A 51 -2.18 -3.98 2.31
N LEU A 52 -2.16 -4.10 0.99
CA LEU A 52 -3.20 -3.49 0.17
C LEU A 52 -4.58 -4.06 0.53
N TYR A 53 -4.68 -5.38 0.69
CA TYR A 53 -5.93 -6.02 1.08
C TYR A 53 -6.36 -5.59 2.48
N GLU A 54 -5.44 -5.61 3.43
CA GLU A 54 -5.77 -5.29 4.83
C GLU A 54 -6.29 -3.86 4.96
N GLU A 55 -5.72 -2.92 4.21
CA GLU A 55 -6.08 -1.51 4.36
C GLU A 55 -7.20 -1.06 3.43
N SER A 56 -7.38 -1.71 2.29
CA SER A 56 -8.37 -1.28 1.30
C SER A 56 -9.45 -2.30 0.99
N GLY A 57 -9.21 -3.56 1.29
CA GLY A 57 -10.12 -4.63 0.91
C GLY A 57 -9.96 -5.12 -0.51
N ILE A 58 -9.03 -4.57 -1.28
CA ILE A 58 -8.81 -5.01 -2.65
C ILE A 58 -8.07 -6.34 -2.64
N SER A 59 -8.76 -7.41 -3.07
CA SER A 59 -8.23 -8.77 -3.01
C SER A 59 -7.75 -9.30 -4.36
N SER A 60 -8.05 -8.61 -5.45
CA SER A 60 -7.78 -9.08 -6.82
C SER A 60 -6.61 -8.35 -7.47
N ALA A 61 -5.81 -7.66 -6.68
CA ALA A 61 -4.68 -6.90 -7.22
C ALA A 61 -3.50 -7.81 -7.56
N ASN A 62 -2.74 -7.38 -8.56
CA ASN A 62 -1.50 -8.04 -8.97
C ASN A 62 -0.38 -7.04 -8.97
N ILE A 63 0.84 -7.51 -8.76
CA ILE A 63 2.03 -6.67 -8.89
C ILE A 63 2.25 -6.41 -10.39
N HIS A 64 2.36 -5.16 -10.76
CA HIS A 64 2.70 -4.76 -12.12
C HIS A 64 4.20 -4.51 -12.26
N SER A 65 4.76 -3.72 -11.36
CA SER A 65 6.19 -3.40 -11.42
C SER A 65 6.70 -2.93 -10.08
N TYR A 66 8.02 -3.06 -9.91
CA TYR A 66 8.73 -2.54 -8.75
C TYR A 66 9.31 -1.19 -9.12
N LEU A 67 8.88 -0.13 -8.45
CA LEU A 67 9.37 1.21 -8.78
C LEU A 67 10.72 1.52 -8.15
N GLY A 68 11.05 0.87 -7.05
CA GLY A 68 12.34 1.08 -6.45
C GLY A 68 12.26 1.21 -4.94
N LEU A 69 13.42 1.51 -4.37
CA LEU A 69 13.63 1.62 -2.94
C LEU A 69 13.75 3.09 -2.57
N HIS A 70 13.04 3.48 -1.54
CA HIS A 70 13.04 4.84 -1.05
C HIS A 70 13.48 4.85 0.42
N TYR A 71 14.33 5.81 0.77
CA TYR A 71 14.82 6.00 2.14
C TYR A 71 14.26 7.32 2.67
N PRO A 72 13.12 7.29 3.37
CA PRO A 72 12.49 8.55 3.81
C PRO A 72 13.27 9.26 4.90
N SER A 73 14.11 8.54 5.64
CA SER A 73 14.92 9.13 6.71
C SER A 73 16.14 8.27 6.99
N GLU A 74 17.13 8.84 7.66
CA GLU A 74 18.37 8.18 8.05
C GLU A 74 18.57 8.29 9.55
N PRO A 75 18.71 7.19 10.33
CA PRO A 75 18.34 5.84 9.92
C PRO A 75 16.83 5.73 9.85
N GLY A 76 16.35 4.82 9.07
CA GLY A 76 14.92 4.64 8.98
C GLY A 76 14.54 3.43 8.17
N PRO A 77 13.25 3.14 8.08
CA PRO A 77 12.80 1.99 7.31
C PRO A 77 13.06 2.17 5.82
N ASN A 78 13.33 1.07 5.15
CA ASN A 78 13.40 1.03 3.69
C ASN A 78 11.99 0.87 3.15
N TRP A 79 11.62 1.67 2.15
CA TRP A 79 10.32 1.59 1.51
C TRP A 79 10.48 0.97 0.12
N HIS A 80 9.84 -0.17 -0.09
CA HIS A 80 9.82 -0.83 -1.39
C HIS A 80 8.49 -0.48 -2.05
N VAL A 81 8.55 0.25 -3.16
CA VAL A 81 7.36 0.79 -3.82
C VAL A 81 7.01 -0.08 -5.00
N PHE A 82 5.78 -0.58 -5.02
CA PHE A 82 5.26 -1.43 -6.09
C PHE A 82 4.06 -0.78 -6.74
N VAL A 83 4.00 -0.83 -8.07
CA VAL A 83 2.77 -0.49 -8.78
C VAL A 83 1.95 -1.75 -8.89
N CYS A 84 0.69 -1.68 -8.49
CA CYS A 84 -0.24 -2.79 -8.51
C CYS A 84 -1.41 -2.46 -9.43
N HIS A 85 -1.97 -3.50 -10.05
CA HIS A 85 -3.15 -3.37 -10.90
C HIS A 85 -4.26 -4.26 -10.36
N THR A 86 -5.50 -3.82 -10.55
CA THR A 86 -6.66 -4.64 -10.22
C THR A 86 -7.66 -4.54 -11.34
N ALA A 87 -8.37 -5.65 -11.59
CA ALA A 87 -9.48 -5.66 -12.55
C ALA A 87 -10.78 -5.12 -11.92
N GLU A 88 -10.79 -4.89 -10.60
CA GLU A 88 -11.98 -4.35 -9.94
C GLU A 88 -12.24 -2.93 -10.40
N VAL A 89 -13.51 -2.58 -10.55
CA VAL A 89 -13.92 -1.21 -10.78
C VAL A 89 -13.93 -0.53 -9.42
N LEU A 90 -13.01 0.41 -9.22
CA LEU A 90 -12.85 1.07 -7.93
C LEU A 90 -13.82 2.24 -7.82
N LYS A 91 -14.54 2.30 -6.71
CA LYS A 91 -15.40 3.43 -6.40
C LYS A 91 -14.55 4.64 -6.05
N ASP A 92 -15.13 5.83 -6.11
CA ASP A 92 -14.43 7.05 -5.73
C ASP A 92 -14.01 7.00 -4.26
N ASN A 93 -14.82 6.41 -3.41
CA ASN A 93 -14.47 6.19 -2.02
C ASN A 93 -15.27 5.02 -1.46
N TRP A 94 -14.75 4.41 -0.42
CA TRP A 94 -15.44 3.35 0.31
C TRP A 94 -14.84 3.23 1.70
N LYS A 95 -15.53 2.47 2.56
CA LYS A 95 -15.02 2.17 3.90
C LYS A 95 -14.61 0.71 3.97
N HIS A 96 -13.51 0.46 4.65
CA HIS A 96 -13.02 -0.88 4.91
C HIS A 96 -12.50 -0.92 6.33
N PHE A 97 -13.00 -1.87 7.11
CA PHE A 97 -12.53 -2.04 8.48
C PHE A 97 -11.18 -2.75 8.48
N CYS A 98 -10.19 -2.09 9.04
CA CYS A 98 -8.87 -2.67 9.22
C CYS A 98 -8.65 -2.88 10.71
N ASN A 99 -8.44 -4.12 11.12
CA ASN A 99 -8.22 -4.44 12.53
C ASN A 99 -6.75 -4.71 12.83
N ASP A 100 -5.89 -4.34 11.89
CA ASP A 100 -4.45 -4.49 12.03
C ASP A 100 -3.92 -3.31 12.84
N ASP A 101 -3.25 -3.58 13.95
CA ASP A 101 -2.66 -2.54 14.81
C ASP A 101 -3.64 -1.43 15.14
N GLY A 102 -4.86 -1.79 15.47
CA GLY A 102 -5.87 -0.82 15.82
C GLY A 102 -6.37 -0.01 14.64
N GLY A 103 -6.25 -0.54 13.45
CA GLY A 103 -6.71 0.13 12.25
C GLY A 103 -5.62 0.90 11.53
N LEU A 104 -4.40 0.61 11.87
CA LEU A 104 -3.25 1.28 11.23
C LEU A 104 -2.67 0.44 10.07
#